data_05528ed686e519d410217c52ed65e4b4
#
_entry.id   05528ed686e519d410217c52ed65e4b4
#
_cell.length_a   1.000
_cell.length_b   1.000
_cell.length_c   1.000
_cell.angle_alpha   90.00
_cell.angle_beta   90.00
_cell.angle_gamma   90.00
#
_symmetry.space_group_name_H-M   'P 1'
#
loop_
_entity.id
_entity.type
_entity.pdbx_description
1 polymer ?
#
loop_
_entity_poly.entity_id
_entity_poly.type
_entity_poly.pdbx_seq_one_letter_code
_entity_poly.pdbx_strand_id
1 'polypeptide(L)'
;MAEEKIGHLIKLPLDATNESVKAEPLVECSEKELSEVLRDFRIAVDEKNYIPQTPTKDNPALSDNYVFDTGDENFVLKDLKRENFVGKIKDLSKGAIKRKERGLPEEYLYVFKYTCRLFRRDAHFSELEYDDILIYIKVNDRKIPYKKVYVISFHKNNPKEK
;
A
#
# COMPACT_ATOMS: atom_id res chain seq x y z
N MET A 1 22.84 8.05 10.54
CA MET A 1 21.84 7.05 10.96
C MET A 1 21.89 5.86 10.03
N ALA A 2 21.94 4.69 10.58
CA ALA A 2 21.99 3.50 9.76
C ALA A 2 20.66 3.35 9.00
N GLU A 3 20.75 2.73 7.86
CA GLU A 3 19.55 2.40 7.09
C GLU A 3 18.70 1.42 7.88
N GLU A 4 17.40 1.68 7.84
CA GLU A 4 16.46 0.73 8.42
C GLU A 4 16.26 -0.40 7.43
N LYS A 5 16.39 -1.62 7.92
CA LYS A 5 16.07 -2.76 7.06
C LYS A 5 15.49 -3.88 7.89
N ILE A 6 14.56 -4.58 7.30
CA ILE A 6 13.90 -5.74 7.84
C ILE A 6 14.10 -6.84 6.80
N GLY A 7 14.73 -7.95 7.22
CA GLY A 7 14.98 -9.01 6.28
C GLY A 7 15.76 -8.51 5.08
N HIS A 8 15.11 -8.45 3.93
CA HIS A 8 15.76 -8.14 2.67
C HIS A 8 15.38 -6.76 2.12
N LEU A 9 14.58 -6.02 2.86
CA LEU A 9 14.07 -4.74 2.40
C LEU A 9 14.94 -3.60 2.89
N ILE A 10 15.26 -2.67 1.99
CA ILE A 10 15.98 -1.46 2.34
C ILE A 10 15.11 -0.27 1.96
N LYS A 11 14.75 0.54 2.93
CA LYS A 11 13.93 1.73 2.69
C LYS A 11 14.75 2.78 1.94
N LEU A 12 14.11 3.42 0.95
CA LEU A 12 14.75 4.45 0.13
C LEU A 12 13.97 5.76 0.22
N PRO A 13 14.60 6.88 -0.17
CA PRO A 13 13.87 8.14 -0.29
C PRO A 13 12.72 8.02 -1.30
N LEU A 14 11.68 8.82 -1.11
CA LEU A 14 10.48 8.72 -1.94
C LEU A 14 10.71 9.00 -3.41
N ASP A 15 11.73 9.79 -3.74
CA ASP A 15 12.01 10.14 -5.13
C ASP A 15 13.10 9.26 -5.75
N ALA A 16 13.48 8.17 -5.10
CA ALA A 16 14.59 7.35 -5.57
C ALA A 16 14.35 6.74 -6.95
N THR A 17 13.10 6.45 -7.29
CA THR A 17 12.79 5.81 -8.57
C THR A 17 12.42 6.79 -9.67
N ASN A 18 12.11 8.04 -9.33
CA ASN A 18 11.59 9.03 -10.28
C ASN A 18 10.27 8.59 -10.93
N GLU A 19 9.57 7.64 -10.35
CA GLU A 19 8.30 7.18 -10.90
C GLU A 19 7.17 8.04 -10.38
N SER A 20 6.11 8.14 -11.19
CA SER A 20 4.88 8.84 -10.80
C SER A 20 3.79 7.82 -10.60
N VAL A 21 2.92 8.07 -9.63
CA VAL A 21 1.73 7.25 -9.46
C VAL A 21 0.62 7.82 -10.33
N LYS A 22 -0.33 6.95 -10.68
CA LYS A 22 -1.46 7.34 -11.50
C LYS A 22 -2.24 8.47 -10.82
N ALA A 23 -2.54 9.51 -11.58
CA ALA A 23 -3.34 10.61 -11.08
C ALA A 23 -4.81 10.24 -11.12
N GLU A 24 -5.52 10.53 -10.02
CA GLU A 24 -6.96 10.28 -9.93
C GLU A 24 -7.60 11.46 -9.23
N PRO A 25 -8.91 11.69 -9.46
CA PRO A 25 -9.58 12.81 -8.80
C PRO A 25 -9.54 12.67 -7.30
N LEU A 26 -8.99 13.66 -6.61
CA LEU A 26 -8.83 13.63 -5.18
C LEU A 26 -10.06 14.14 -4.46
N VAL A 27 -10.31 13.57 -3.28
CA VAL A 27 -11.33 14.02 -2.36
C VAL A 27 -10.61 14.72 -1.22
N GLU A 28 -11.26 15.69 -0.62
CA GLU A 28 -10.66 16.42 0.49
C GLU A 28 -10.36 15.50 1.67
N CYS A 29 -9.18 15.68 2.25
CA CYS A 29 -8.76 14.90 3.41
C CYS A 29 -7.95 15.83 4.31
N SER A 30 -8.47 16.10 5.49
CA SER A 30 -7.79 17.00 6.42
C SER A 30 -6.59 16.31 7.07
N GLU A 31 -5.69 17.12 7.63
CA GLU A 31 -4.55 16.57 8.36
C GLU A 31 -5.00 15.74 9.55
N LYS A 32 -6.06 16.16 10.22
CA LYS A 32 -6.59 15.42 11.35
C LYS A 32 -7.11 14.05 10.92
N GLU A 33 -7.86 14.02 9.81
CA GLU A 33 -8.38 12.77 9.28
C GLU A 33 -7.23 11.82 8.95
N LEU A 34 -6.21 12.32 8.26
CA LEU A 34 -5.08 11.49 7.88
C LEU A 34 -4.34 10.94 9.10
N SER A 35 -4.13 11.79 10.10
CA SER A 35 -3.46 11.34 11.33
C SER A 35 -4.22 10.22 12.01
N GLU A 36 -5.55 10.34 12.05
CA GLU A 36 -6.39 9.32 12.67
C GLU A 36 -6.34 8.01 11.87
N VAL A 37 -6.38 8.12 10.54
CA VAL A 37 -6.30 6.94 9.69
C VAL A 37 -4.99 6.22 9.90
N LEU A 38 -3.88 6.95 9.90
CA LEU A 38 -2.57 6.34 10.08
C LEU A 38 -2.44 5.68 11.45
N ARG A 39 -2.93 6.34 12.49
CA ARG A 39 -2.88 5.77 13.84
C ARG A 39 -3.68 4.47 13.92
N ASP A 40 -4.91 4.52 13.46
CA ASP A 40 -5.79 3.36 13.53
C ASP A 40 -5.29 2.22 12.66
N PHE A 41 -4.72 2.57 11.51
CA PHE A 41 -4.19 1.59 10.60
C PHE A 41 -2.99 0.85 11.20
N ARG A 42 -2.09 1.58 11.87
CA ARG A 42 -0.95 0.94 12.53
C ARG A 42 -1.40 -0.06 13.58
N ILE A 43 -2.43 0.29 14.33
CA ILE A 43 -2.98 -0.62 15.32
C ILE A 43 -3.56 -1.86 14.64
N ALA A 44 -4.28 -1.66 13.55
CA ALA A 44 -4.87 -2.79 12.82
C ALA A 44 -3.79 -3.72 12.27
N VAL A 45 -2.68 -3.17 11.79
CA VAL A 45 -1.59 -3.99 11.28
C VAL A 45 -0.95 -4.79 12.41
N ASP A 46 -0.73 -4.16 13.57
CA ASP A 46 -0.17 -4.84 14.73
C ASP A 46 -1.06 -6.01 15.16
N GLU A 47 -2.36 -5.83 15.08
CA GLU A 47 -3.32 -6.85 15.50
C GLU A 47 -3.69 -7.80 14.38
N LYS A 48 -3.05 -7.66 13.23
CA LYS A 48 -3.33 -8.46 12.04
C LYS A 48 -4.78 -8.39 11.63
N ASN A 49 -5.36 -7.21 11.78
CA ASN A 49 -6.77 -6.96 11.52
C ASN A 49 -6.95 -6.22 10.19
N TYR A 50 -6.32 -6.75 9.15
CA TYR A 50 -6.48 -6.21 7.82
C TYR A 50 -6.55 -7.36 6.83
N ILE A 51 -7.12 -7.09 5.66
CA ILE A 51 -7.31 -8.09 4.61
C ILE A 51 -6.56 -7.65 3.37
N PRO A 52 -5.53 -8.38 2.96
CA PRO A 52 -4.85 -8.07 1.71
C PRO A 52 -5.75 -8.44 0.54
N GLN A 53 -5.73 -7.60 -0.48
CA GLN A 53 -6.50 -7.86 -1.68
C GLN A 53 -5.80 -8.96 -2.50
N THR A 54 -6.61 -9.81 -3.11
CA THR A 54 -6.06 -10.91 -3.91
C THR A 54 -5.26 -10.34 -5.09
N PRO A 55 -4.03 -10.82 -5.31
CA PRO A 55 -3.24 -10.38 -6.45
C PRO A 55 -3.92 -10.79 -7.77
N THR A 56 -3.65 -10.01 -8.81
CA THR A 56 -4.18 -10.28 -10.13
C THR A 56 -3.03 -10.41 -11.12
N LYS A 57 -3.36 -10.78 -12.35
CA LYS A 57 -2.35 -10.88 -13.39
C LYS A 57 -1.68 -9.54 -13.64
N ASP A 58 -2.45 -8.46 -13.59
CA ASP A 58 -1.91 -7.13 -13.86
C ASP A 58 -1.20 -6.55 -12.63
N ASN A 59 -1.59 -6.98 -11.46
CA ASN A 59 -1.01 -6.50 -10.21
C ASN A 59 -0.60 -7.70 -9.36
N PRO A 60 0.50 -8.37 -9.74
CA PRO A 60 0.94 -9.56 -9.02
C PRO A 60 1.49 -9.21 -7.64
N ALA A 61 1.53 -10.22 -6.78
CA ALA A 61 2.12 -10.05 -5.46
C ALA A 61 3.62 -9.74 -5.62
N LEU A 62 4.15 -8.90 -4.74
CA LEU A 62 5.58 -8.61 -4.76
C LEU A 62 6.42 -9.88 -4.57
N SER A 63 5.91 -10.81 -3.78
CA SER A 63 6.63 -12.05 -3.51
C SER A 63 6.81 -12.94 -4.75
N ASP A 64 6.08 -12.65 -5.82
CA ASP A 64 6.24 -13.42 -7.04
C ASP A 64 7.59 -13.15 -7.70
N ASN A 65 8.08 -11.93 -7.61
CA ASN A 65 9.31 -11.52 -8.29
C ASN A 65 10.43 -11.11 -7.35
N TYR A 66 10.12 -10.86 -6.09
CA TYR A 66 11.08 -10.35 -5.12
C TYR A 66 11.08 -11.18 -3.86
N VAL A 67 12.18 -11.10 -3.13
CA VAL A 67 12.28 -11.68 -1.79
C VAL A 67 11.54 -10.71 -0.87
N PHE A 68 10.29 -11.03 -0.58
CA PHE A 68 9.39 -10.13 0.14
C PHE A 68 8.35 -10.99 0.85
N ASP A 69 8.30 -10.91 2.17
CA ASP A 69 7.40 -11.76 2.95
C ASP A 69 6.43 -10.91 3.77
N THR A 70 5.62 -11.57 4.58
CA THR A 70 4.61 -10.89 5.39
C THR A 70 5.25 -9.92 6.38
N GLY A 71 6.44 -10.27 6.90
CA GLY A 71 7.15 -9.37 7.79
C GLY A 71 7.55 -8.07 7.09
N ASP A 72 8.00 -8.19 5.85
CA ASP A 72 8.34 -7.00 5.06
C ASP A 72 7.11 -6.16 4.79
N GLU A 73 5.99 -6.81 4.46
CA GLU A 73 4.74 -6.10 4.21
C GLU A 73 4.30 -5.35 5.46
N ASN A 74 4.33 -6.01 6.61
CA ASN A 74 3.94 -5.37 7.88
C ASN A 74 4.85 -4.19 8.18
N PHE A 75 6.14 -4.32 7.92
CA PHE A 75 7.07 -3.23 8.15
C PHE A 75 6.70 -2.01 7.31
N VAL A 76 6.45 -2.22 6.01
CA VAL A 76 6.09 -1.12 5.12
C VAL A 76 4.80 -0.46 5.58
N LEU A 77 3.78 -1.27 5.87
CA LEU A 77 2.48 -0.72 6.26
C LEU A 77 2.56 0.09 7.54
N LYS A 78 3.36 -0.35 8.50
CA LYS A 78 3.50 0.38 9.76
C LYS A 78 4.40 1.60 9.61
N ASP A 79 5.22 1.66 8.58
CA ASP A 79 6.12 2.78 8.35
C ASP A 79 5.50 3.88 7.50
N LEU A 80 4.25 3.73 7.08
CA LEU A 80 3.57 4.75 6.31
C LEU A 80 3.36 6.00 7.16
N LYS A 81 3.74 7.14 6.60
CA LYS A 81 3.67 8.42 7.26
C LYS A 81 3.00 9.42 6.33
N ARG A 82 2.79 10.62 6.85
CA ARG A 82 2.17 11.69 6.07
C ARG A 82 2.87 11.91 4.73
N GLU A 83 4.19 11.84 4.72
CA GLU A 83 4.96 12.07 3.50
C GLU A 83 4.72 11.01 2.43
N ASN A 84 4.21 9.84 2.82
CA ASN A 84 3.89 8.77 1.88
C ASN A 84 2.50 8.94 1.26
N PHE A 85 1.70 9.84 1.80
CA PHE A 85 0.31 10.00 1.39
C PHE A 85 0.21 10.70 0.04
N VAL A 86 -0.50 10.07 -0.90
CA VAL A 86 -0.75 10.65 -2.22
C VAL A 86 -2.07 11.40 -2.23
N GLY A 87 -3.11 10.83 -1.65
CA GLY A 87 -4.41 11.47 -1.62
C GLY A 87 -5.52 10.49 -1.30
N LYS A 88 -6.71 11.04 -1.08
CA LYS A 88 -7.92 10.28 -0.81
C LYS A 88 -8.77 10.28 -2.08
N ILE A 89 -9.26 9.12 -2.49
CA ILE A 89 -10.09 8.99 -3.70
C ILE A 89 -11.31 8.14 -3.36
N LYS A 90 -12.32 8.21 -4.23
CA LYS A 90 -13.50 7.34 -4.06
C LYS A 90 -13.18 5.93 -4.50
N ASP A 91 -13.71 4.96 -3.78
CA ASP A 91 -13.57 3.58 -4.16
C ASP A 91 -14.69 3.25 -5.16
N LEU A 92 -14.32 3.11 -6.42
CA LEU A 92 -15.27 2.84 -7.49
C LEU A 92 -15.27 1.36 -7.90
N SER A 93 -14.75 0.49 -7.05
CA SER A 93 -14.77 -0.94 -7.33
C SER A 93 -16.21 -1.44 -7.31
N LYS A 94 -16.42 -2.59 -7.97
CA LYS A 94 -17.76 -3.19 -8.04
C LYS A 94 -18.32 -3.46 -6.65
N GLY A 95 -17.48 -3.96 -5.75
CA GLY A 95 -17.91 -4.25 -4.39
C GLY A 95 -18.36 -3.01 -3.65
N ALA A 96 -17.58 -1.93 -3.75
CA ALA A 96 -17.92 -0.68 -3.06
C ALA A 96 -19.21 -0.09 -3.62
N ILE A 97 -19.40 -0.14 -4.93
CA ILE A 97 -20.60 0.38 -5.54
C ILE A 97 -21.83 -0.43 -5.09
N LYS A 98 -21.69 -1.75 -5.04
CA LYS A 98 -22.80 -2.60 -4.59
C LYS A 98 -23.17 -2.30 -3.14
N ARG A 99 -22.19 -2.08 -2.28
CA ARG A 99 -22.49 -1.77 -0.88
C ARG A 99 -23.20 -0.44 -0.76
N LYS A 100 -22.80 0.55 -1.56
CA LYS A 100 -23.46 1.84 -1.55
C LYS A 100 -24.91 1.70 -2.01
N GLU A 101 -25.17 0.88 -3.03
CA GLU A 101 -26.52 0.63 -3.51
C GLU A 101 -27.40 -0.03 -2.47
N ARG A 102 -26.79 -0.73 -1.51
CA ARG A 102 -27.53 -1.35 -0.42
C ARG A 102 -27.73 -0.40 0.76
N GLY A 103 -27.38 0.85 0.60
CA GLY A 103 -27.59 1.87 1.64
C GLY A 103 -26.42 2.08 2.58
N LEU A 104 -25.28 1.47 2.31
CA LEU A 104 -24.10 1.68 3.14
C LEU A 104 -23.39 2.97 2.71
N PRO A 105 -22.60 3.57 3.59
CA PRO A 105 -21.89 4.81 3.25
C PRO A 105 -20.94 4.62 2.08
N GLU A 106 -20.69 5.71 1.37
CA GLU A 106 -19.71 5.69 0.30
C GLU A 106 -18.33 5.36 0.85
N GLU A 107 -17.56 4.57 0.12
CA GLU A 107 -16.25 4.15 0.56
C GLU A 107 -15.16 4.93 -0.16
N TYR A 108 -14.05 5.09 0.51
CA TYR A 108 -12.91 5.85 0.01
C TYR A 108 -11.64 5.04 0.15
N LEU A 109 -10.65 5.39 -0.67
CA LEU A 109 -9.33 4.79 -0.59
C LEU A 109 -8.33 5.86 -0.19
N TYR A 110 -7.48 5.52 0.76
CA TYR A 110 -6.35 6.36 1.12
C TYR A 110 -5.14 5.79 0.40
N VAL A 111 -4.54 6.59 -0.46
CA VAL A 111 -3.50 6.15 -1.38
C VAL A 111 -2.15 6.58 -0.88
N PHE A 112 -1.22 5.64 -0.82
CA PHE A 112 0.14 5.88 -0.34
C PHE A 112 1.15 5.33 -1.34
N LYS A 113 2.36 5.86 -1.28
CA LYS A 113 3.48 5.32 -2.05
C LYS A 113 4.65 5.10 -1.09
N TYR A 114 5.46 4.09 -1.42
CA TYR A 114 6.60 3.72 -0.58
C TYR A 114 7.71 3.25 -1.50
N THR A 115 8.91 3.71 -1.28
CA THR A 115 10.04 3.38 -2.14
C THR A 115 11.05 2.55 -1.36
N CYS A 116 11.47 1.45 -1.95
CA CYS A 116 12.41 0.56 -1.29
C CYS A 116 13.20 -0.24 -2.31
N ARG A 117 14.24 -0.88 -1.83
CA ARG A 117 15.09 -1.77 -2.62
C ARG A 117 14.77 -3.19 -2.22
N LEU A 118 14.46 -4.03 -3.22
CA LEU A 118 14.15 -5.44 -2.99
C LEU A 118 15.04 -6.30 -3.86
N PHE A 119 15.47 -7.43 -3.32
CA PHE A 119 16.27 -8.38 -4.08
C PHE A 119 15.35 -9.24 -4.93
N ARG A 120 15.81 -9.54 -6.15
CA ARG A 120 15.03 -10.33 -7.08
C ARG A 120 15.16 -11.81 -6.77
N ARG A 121 14.07 -12.54 -6.96
CA ARG A 121 14.07 -13.98 -6.69
C ARG A 121 14.88 -14.76 -7.70
N ASP A 122 15.01 -14.21 -8.93
CA ASP A 122 15.70 -14.90 -9.98
C ASP A 122 17.21 -14.65 -9.99
N ALA A 123 17.73 -13.97 -8.99
CA ALA A 123 19.15 -13.68 -8.90
C ALA A 123 19.93 -14.92 -8.52
N HIS A 124 21.13 -15.07 -9.10
CA HIS A 124 22.02 -16.15 -8.76
C HIS A 124 22.68 -15.89 -7.42
N PHE A 125 23.18 -16.96 -6.79
CA PHE A 125 23.88 -16.83 -5.51
C PHE A 125 25.03 -15.85 -5.57
N SER A 126 25.76 -15.86 -6.67
CA SER A 126 26.94 -15.02 -6.80
C SER A 126 26.61 -13.59 -7.13
N GLU A 127 25.36 -13.31 -7.45
CA GLU A 127 24.94 -11.97 -7.88
C GLU A 127 23.69 -11.58 -7.11
N LEU A 128 23.84 -10.65 -6.20
CA LEU A 128 22.71 -10.10 -5.47
C LEU A 128 22.10 -9.00 -6.33
N GLU A 129 21.12 -9.37 -7.12
CA GLU A 129 20.45 -8.41 -7.98
C GLU A 129 19.22 -7.86 -7.28
N TYR A 130 19.02 -6.58 -7.45
CA TYR A 130 17.91 -5.89 -6.79
C TYR A 130 17.32 -4.85 -7.73
N ASP A 131 16.11 -4.46 -7.40
CA ASP A 131 15.44 -3.33 -8.05
C ASP A 131 15.04 -2.33 -6.99
N ASP A 132 15.15 -1.06 -7.34
CA ASP A 132 14.58 0.01 -6.53
C ASP A 132 13.18 0.23 -7.07
N ILE A 133 12.17 0.02 -6.23
CA ILE A 133 10.79 0.03 -6.69
C ILE A 133 9.95 1.00 -5.88
N LEU A 134 8.89 1.45 -6.50
CA LEU A 134 7.86 2.23 -5.83
C LEU A 134 6.66 1.31 -5.64
N ILE A 135 6.24 1.17 -4.39
CA ILE A 135 5.07 0.37 -4.05
C ILE A 135 3.87 1.29 -3.97
N TYR A 136 2.80 0.90 -4.61
CA TYR A 136 1.55 1.65 -4.65
C TYR A 136 0.57 0.96 -3.72
N ILE A 137 0.07 1.69 -2.72
CA ILE A 137 -0.72 1.11 -1.65
C ILE A 137 -2.04 1.85 -1.56
N LYS A 138 -3.15 1.11 -1.58
CA LYS A 138 -4.48 1.68 -1.40
C LYS A 138 -5.10 1.03 -0.18
N VAL A 139 -5.62 1.85 0.73
CA VAL A 139 -6.22 1.37 1.97
C VAL A 139 -7.67 1.80 2.01
N ASN A 140 -8.58 0.83 2.08
CA ASN A 140 -10.00 1.08 2.27
C ASN A 140 -10.31 0.79 3.74
N ASP A 141 -10.71 1.80 4.50
CA ASP A 141 -11.09 1.62 5.89
C ASP A 141 -12.58 1.26 6.01
N ARG A 142 -12.97 0.23 5.28
CA ARG A 142 -14.36 -0.19 5.20
C ARG A 142 -15.03 -0.22 6.57
N LYS A 143 -16.11 0.52 6.67
CA LYS A 143 -16.86 0.61 7.93
C LYS A 143 -18.11 -0.25 7.81
N ILE A 144 -18.17 -1.26 8.64
CA ILE A 144 -19.38 -2.07 8.76
C ILE A 144 -19.94 -1.86 10.14
N PRO A 145 -21.23 -2.18 10.38
CA PRO A 145 -21.91 -1.77 11.61
C PRO A 145 -21.19 -2.04 12.92
N TYR A 146 -20.42 -3.11 12.99
CA TYR A 146 -19.82 -3.50 14.26
C TYR A 146 -18.31 -3.42 14.26
N LYS A 147 -17.70 -3.11 13.13
CA LYS A 147 -16.28 -3.37 13.03
C LYS A 147 -15.68 -2.58 11.86
N LYS A 148 -14.52 -2.01 12.10
CA LYS A 148 -13.75 -1.38 11.04
C LYS A 148 -12.84 -2.44 10.42
N VAL A 149 -12.90 -2.59 9.12
CA VAL A 149 -12.07 -3.55 8.41
C VAL A 149 -11.24 -2.80 7.38
N TYR A 150 -9.94 -3.01 7.43
CA TYR A 150 -9.03 -2.43 6.44
C TYR A 150 -8.80 -3.44 5.33
N VAL A 151 -9.03 -3.02 4.09
CA VAL A 151 -8.74 -3.83 2.91
C VAL A 151 -7.63 -3.13 2.16
N ILE A 152 -6.57 -3.84 1.86
CA ILE A 152 -5.34 -3.25 1.36
C ILE A 152 -5.00 -3.79 -0.01
N SER A 153 -4.76 -2.89 -0.96
CA SER A 153 -4.17 -3.21 -2.25
C SER A 153 -2.70 -2.78 -2.19
N PHE A 154 -1.80 -3.71 -2.49
CA PHE A 154 -0.38 -3.51 -2.23
C PHE A 154 0.39 -4.18 -3.36
N HIS A 155 0.95 -3.37 -4.26
CA HIS A 155 1.66 -3.90 -5.41
C HIS A 155 2.66 -2.89 -5.94
N LYS A 156 3.56 -3.40 -6.78
CA LYS A 156 4.53 -2.52 -7.43
C LYS A 156 3.78 -1.52 -8.32
N ASN A 157 4.22 -0.27 -8.27
CA ASN A 157 3.67 0.75 -9.14
C ASN A 157 3.95 0.40 -10.60
N ASN A 158 2.96 0.62 -11.45
CA ASN A 158 3.12 0.38 -12.88
C ASN A 158 3.01 1.73 -13.60
N PRO A 159 4.16 2.39 -13.85
CA PRO A 159 4.13 3.72 -14.45
C PRO A 159 3.62 3.75 -15.88
N LYS A 160 3.52 2.59 -16.53
CA LYS A 160 3.01 2.53 -17.89
C LYS A 160 1.50 2.51 -17.97
N GLU A 161 0.83 2.29 -16.86
CA GLU A 161 -0.63 2.33 -16.83
C GLU A 161 -1.10 3.76 -16.89
N LYS A 162 -2.08 3.98 -17.71
CA LYS A 162 -2.63 5.31 -17.89
C LYS A 162 -4.07 5.38 -17.42
#